data_ace129968c5fc5fba205bd50ea67bb0e
#
_entry.id   ace129968c5fc5fba205bd50ea67bb0e
#
_cell.length_a   1.000
_cell.length_b   1.000
_cell.length_c   1.000
_cell.angle_alpha   90.00
_cell.angle_beta   90.00
_cell.angle_gamma   90.00
#
_symmetry.space_group_name_H-M   'P 1'
#
loop_
_entity.id
_entity.type
_entity.pdbx_description
1 polymer ?
#
loop_
_entity_poly.entity_id
_entity_poly.type
_entity_poly.pdbx_seq_one_letter_code
_entity_poly.pdbx_strand_id
1 'polypeptide(L)'
;MTNLETLKQQTADLEAKLEETTEKLKSMKAEIERLENGREMKCPYEEGDEYYFVSANGLAKYDSWGGYVFENEAFDQGNIFKTKQAAKLEAKRRNLLTRFNAFRDECNNGWEPDWSNNGEKWEIDYKEEEGLIALWTSLVKSFLTFGYFKNKEDTKRAIELFGDEIKELFVEGE
;
A
#
# COMPACT_ATOMS: atom_id res chain seq x y z
N MET A 1 39.30 43.60 -31.17
CA MET A 1 39.40 42.23 -30.61
C MET A 1 40.12 41.36 -31.62
N THR A 2 41.14 40.67 -31.21
CA THR A 2 41.83 39.73 -32.08
C THR A 2 40.97 38.52 -32.35
N ASN A 3 41.10 37.87 -33.50
CA ASN A 3 40.35 36.63 -33.83
C ASN A 3 40.45 35.56 -32.74
N LEU A 4 41.59 35.52 -32.04
CA LEU A 4 41.86 34.61 -30.94
C LEU A 4 40.98 34.91 -29.70
N GLU A 5 40.78 36.16 -29.34
CA GLU A 5 39.92 36.56 -28.20
C GLU A 5 38.47 36.24 -28.46
N THR A 6 37.99 36.44 -29.69
CA THR A 6 36.65 36.08 -30.11
C THR A 6 36.42 34.56 -30.01
N LEU A 7 37.39 33.75 -30.47
CA LEU A 7 37.32 32.28 -30.38
C LEU A 7 37.32 31.78 -28.90
N LYS A 8 38.16 32.38 -28.06
CA LYS A 8 38.20 32.03 -26.63
C LYS A 8 36.84 32.33 -25.94
N GLN A 9 36.24 33.49 -26.25
CA GLN A 9 34.93 33.84 -25.70
C GLN A 9 33.85 32.87 -26.19
N GLN A 10 33.82 32.54 -27.49
CA GLN A 10 32.86 31.56 -28.02
C GLN A 10 33.03 30.18 -27.42
N THR A 11 34.26 29.75 -27.16
CA THR A 11 34.53 28.46 -26.48
C THR A 11 33.97 28.47 -25.06
N ALA A 12 34.24 29.51 -24.28
CA ALA A 12 33.71 29.63 -22.90
C ALA A 12 32.18 29.66 -22.89
N ASP A 13 31.54 30.38 -23.82
CA ASP A 13 30.08 30.42 -23.94
C ASP A 13 29.48 29.07 -24.33
N LEU A 14 30.17 28.27 -25.15
CA LEU A 14 29.74 26.91 -25.50
C LEU A 14 29.92 25.94 -24.35
N GLU A 15 31.02 26.04 -23.61
CA GLU A 15 31.26 25.23 -22.41
C GLU A 15 30.18 25.48 -21.35
N ALA A 16 29.83 26.75 -21.08
CA ALA A 16 28.77 27.09 -20.15
C ALA A 16 27.39 26.56 -20.60
N LYS A 17 27.08 26.63 -21.92
CA LYS A 17 25.85 26.04 -22.46
C LYS A 17 25.84 24.52 -22.38
N LEU A 18 26.97 23.88 -22.55
CA LEU A 18 27.12 22.42 -22.43
C LEU A 18 26.85 21.95 -21.00
N GLU A 19 27.39 22.68 -20.02
CA GLU A 19 27.15 22.38 -18.60
C GLU A 19 25.67 22.53 -18.24
N GLU A 20 25.03 23.68 -18.63
CA GLU A 20 23.60 23.91 -18.44
C GLU A 20 22.74 22.80 -19.08
N THR A 21 23.06 22.40 -20.30
CA THR A 21 22.33 21.36 -21.03
C THR A 21 22.51 19.99 -20.40
N THR A 22 23.71 19.71 -19.87
CA THR A 22 24.01 18.47 -19.18
C THR A 22 23.19 18.33 -17.88
N GLU A 23 23.08 19.42 -17.10
CA GLU A 23 22.23 19.41 -15.89
C GLU A 23 20.75 19.28 -16.23
N LYS A 24 20.27 19.95 -17.29
CA LYS A 24 18.89 19.74 -17.76
C LYS A 24 18.63 18.30 -18.19
N LEU A 25 19.55 17.69 -18.92
CA LEU A 25 19.43 16.30 -19.35
C LEU A 25 19.37 15.34 -18.15
N LYS A 26 20.19 15.58 -17.13
CA LYS A 26 20.20 14.80 -15.90
C LYS A 26 18.87 14.91 -15.15
N SER A 27 18.33 16.14 -15.02
CA SER A 27 17.04 16.36 -14.35
C SER A 27 15.88 15.72 -15.13
N MET A 28 15.88 15.80 -16.47
CA MET A 28 14.87 15.17 -17.31
C MET A 28 14.93 13.64 -17.22
N LYS A 29 16.12 13.04 -17.20
CA LYS A 29 16.27 11.59 -17.01
C LYS A 29 15.72 11.13 -15.66
N ALA A 30 16.03 11.85 -14.57
CA ALA A 30 15.48 11.57 -13.25
C ALA A 30 13.94 11.69 -13.21
N GLU A 31 13.37 12.68 -13.92
CA GLU A 31 11.93 12.81 -14.02
C GLU A 31 11.28 11.70 -14.86
N ILE A 32 11.92 11.27 -15.94
CA ILE A 32 11.46 10.12 -16.74
C ILE A 32 11.45 8.85 -15.86
N GLU A 33 12.53 8.57 -15.15
CA GLU A 33 12.64 7.43 -14.25
C GLU A 33 11.55 7.48 -13.17
N ARG A 34 11.29 8.65 -12.60
CA ARG A 34 10.21 8.87 -11.63
C ARG A 34 8.83 8.59 -12.21
N LEU A 35 8.57 8.98 -13.46
CA LEU A 35 7.30 8.76 -14.15
C LEU A 35 7.11 7.31 -14.60
N GLU A 36 8.18 6.64 -15.01
CA GLU A 36 8.16 5.25 -15.45
C GLU A 36 8.00 4.26 -14.27
N ASN A 37 8.66 4.54 -13.14
CA ASN A 37 8.64 3.68 -11.95
C ASN A 37 7.49 4.01 -10.97
N GLY A 38 6.63 4.99 -11.30
CA GLY A 38 5.59 5.49 -10.41
C GLY A 38 6.17 6.37 -9.28
N ARG A 39 5.35 6.64 -8.28
CA ARG A 39 5.77 7.44 -7.12
C ARG A 39 6.62 6.59 -6.19
N GLU A 40 7.92 6.68 -6.32
CA GLU A 40 8.85 6.05 -5.37
C GLU A 40 8.58 6.58 -3.95
N MET A 41 8.34 5.67 -3.03
CA MET A 41 8.17 6.03 -1.61
C MET A 41 9.55 6.40 -1.05
N LYS A 42 9.70 7.66 -0.62
CA LYS A 42 10.92 8.08 0.05
C LYS A 42 10.94 7.52 1.47
N CYS A 43 11.95 6.76 1.79
CA CYS A 43 12.19 6.30 3.16
C CYS A 43 12.45 7.52 4.06
N PRO A 44 11.66 7.69 5.15
CA PRO A 44 11.81 8.83 6.05
C PRO A 44 12.80 8.57 7.18
N TYR A 45 13.47 7.40 7.21
CA TYR A 45 14.37 7.00 8.29
C TYR A 45 15.82 7.29 7.93
N GLU A 46 16.58 7.77 8.93
CA GLU A 46 18.02 7.97 8.89
C GLU A 46 18.73 6.92 9.76
N GLU A 47 20.03 6.75 9.58
CA GLU A 47 20.83 5.80 10.37
C GLU A 47 20.72 6.10 11.87
N GLY A 48 20.31 5.09 12.65
CA GLY A 48 20.09 5.20 14.09
C GLY A 48 18.65 5.47 14.50
N ASP A 49 17.74 5.78 13.56
CA ASP A 49 16.32 5.98 13.89
C ASP A 49 15.67 4.68 14.37
N GLU A 50 14.88 4.76 15.44
CA GLU A 50 14.09 3.63 15.93
C GLU A 50 12.85 3.42 15.05
N TYR A 51 12.62 2.18 14.65
CA TYR A 51 11.42 1.78 13.93
C TYR A 51 10.80 0.51 14.52
N TYR A 52 9.53 0.29 14.19
CA TYR A 52 8.77 -0.89 14.60
C TYR A 52 8.36 -1.70 13.37
N PHE A 53 8.26 -3.01 13.53
CA PHE A 53 7.84 -3.92 12.45
C PHE A 53 7.03 -5.10 12.98
N VAL A 54 6.26 -5.73 12.11
CA VAL A 54 5.55 -6.99 12.43
C VAL A 54 6.45 -8.15 12.02
N SER A 55 6.87 -8.93 13.01
CA SER A 55 7.71 -10.10 12.79
C SER A 55 6.92 -11.30 12.23
N ALA A 56 7.60 -12.33 11.74
CA ALA A 56 6.98 -13.51 11.13
C ALA A 56 5.97 -14.25 12.04
N ASN A 57 6.10 -14.11 13.37
CA ASN A 57 5.14 -14.65 14.33
C ASN A 57 4.04 -13.67 14.74
N GLY A 58 3.85 -12.57 14.00
CA GLY A 58 2.78 -11.62 14.23
C GLY A 58 2.99 -10.66 15.41
N LEU A 59 4.20 -10.59 15.97
CA LEU A 59 4.49 -9.68 17.08
C LEU A 59 5.12 -8.38 16.61
N ALA A 60 4.68 -7.25 17.18
CA ALA A 60 5.32 -5.97 17.00
C ALA A 60 6.67 -5.94 17.72
N LYS A 61 7.75 -5.79 16.96
CA LYS A 61 9.13 -5.67 17.44
C LYS A 61 9.69 -4.30 17.04
N TYR A 62 10.85 -3.95 17.57
CA TYR A 62 11.57 -2.73 17.20
C TYR A 62 13.02 -3.06 16.83
N ASP A 63 13.61 -2.17 16.03
CA ASP A 63 15.03 -2.17 15.70
C ASP A 63 15.48 -0.73 15.39
N SER A 64 16.77 -0.55 15.13
CA SER A 64 17.37 0.71 14.73
C SER A 64 17.74 0.68 13.27
N TRP A 65 17.34 1.72 12.51
CA TRP A 65 17.56 1.79 11.07
C TRP A 65 19.04 1.85 10.73
N GLY A 66 19.50 0.91 9.94
CA GLY A 66 20.88 0.83 9.45
C GLY A 66 21.02 1.03 7.94
N GLY A 67 19.90 1.22 7.23
CA GLY A 67 19.88 1.34 5.76
C GLY A 67 20.20 0.03 5.04
N TYR A 68 20.05 -1.11 5.72
CA TYR A 68 20.28 -2.42 5.12
C TYR A 68 19.24 -2.78 4.05
N VAL A 69 19.60 -3.67 3.14
CA VAL A 69 18.71 -4.11 2.04
C VAL A 69 17.38 -4.64 2.57
N PHE A 70 17.39 -5.49 3.60
CA PHE A 70 16.18 -6.07 4.18
C PHE A 70 15.26 -5.02 4.83
N GLU A 71 15.80 -3.92 5.34
CA GLU A 71 15.02 -2.81 5.91
C GLU A 71 14.32 -2.02 4.81
N ASN A 72 15.02 -1.72 3.72
CA ASN A 72 14.44 -1.08 2.55
C ASN A 72 13.34 -1.95 1.94
N GLU A 73 13.56 -3.26 1.78
CA GLU A 73 12.55 -4.22 1.32
C GLU A 73 11.34 -4.26 2.26
N ALA A 74 11.55 -4.25 3.58
CA ALA A 74 10.48 -4.20 4.56
C ALA A 74 9.71 -2.88 4.52
N PHE A 75 10.38 -1.76 4.27
CA PHE A 75 9.76 -0.45 4.07
C PHE A 75 8.88 -0.44 2.81
N ASP A 76 9.39 -0.92 1.68
CA ASP A 76 8.67 -1.01 0.40
C ASP A 76 7.41 -1.89 0.51
N GLN A 77 7.46 -2.92 1.36
CA GLN A 77 6.31 -3.78 1.67
C GLN A 77 5.36 -3.19 2.73
N GLY A 78 5.61 -1.98 3.23
CA GLY A 78 4.78 -1.36 4.26
C GLY A 78 4.86 -2.05 5.62
N ASN A 79 5.98 -2.71 5.94
CA ASN A 79 6.19 -3.39 7.22
C ASN A 79 7.10 -2.62 8.20
N ILE A 80 7.26 -1.31 7.98
CA ILE A 80 8.00 -0.41 8.86
C ILE A 80 7.07 0.66 9.41
N PHE A 81 7.05 0.84 10.71
CA PHE A 81 6.12 1.71 11.44
C PHE A 81 6.88 2.65 12.37
N LYS A 82 6.41 3.89 12.49
CA LYS A 82 6.98 4.90 13.41
C LYS A 82 6.67 4.61 14.88
N THR A 83 5.64 3.82 15.17
CA THR A 83 5.21 3.56 16.54
C THR A 83 4.88 2.08 16.75
N LYS A 84 5.12 1.62 17.98
CA LYS A 84 4.73 0.26 18.40
C LYS A 84 3.23 0.01 18.26
N GLN A 85 2.43 1.06 18.47
CA GLN A 85 0.97 0.97 18.36
C GLN A 85 0.54 0.69 16.93
N ALA A 86 1.12 1.41 15.95
CA ALA A 86 0.86 1.18 14.53
C ALA A 86 1.24 -0.25 14.09
N ALA A 87 2.42 -0.74 14.52
CA ALA A 87 2.83 -2.11 14.24
C ALA A 87 1.89 -3.15 14.88
N LYS A 88 1.41 -2.92 16.12
CA LYS A 88 0.43 -3.80 16.77
C LYS A 88 -0.92 -3.80 16.05
N LEU A 89 -1.38 -2.64 15.60
CA LEU A 89 -2.63 -2.52 14.86
C LEU A 89 -2.55 -3.29 13.54
N GLU A 90 -1.47 -3.13 12.81
CA GLU A 90 -1.23 -3.87 11.57
C GLU A 90 -1.12 -5.38 11.80
N ALA A 91 -0.47 -5.83 12.87
CA ALA A 91 -0.42 -7.24 13.24
C ALA A 91 -1.82 -7.82 13.49
N LYS A 92 -2.70 -7.08 14.17
CA LYS A 92 -4.10 -7.46 14.39
C LYS A 92 -4.87 -7.52 13.06
N ARG A 93 -4.71 -6.51 12.19
CA ARG A 93 -5.35 -6.46 10.86
C ARG A 93 -4.97 -7.68 10.01
N ARG A 94 -3.68 -8.01 9.93
CA ARG A 94 -3.19 -9.19 9.19
C ARG A 94 -3.76 -10.50 9.75
N ASN A 95 -3.81 -10.65 11.07
CA ASN A 95 -4.39 -11.82 11.71
C ASN A 95 -5.89 -11.95 11.40
N LEU A 96 -6.66 -10.86 11.55
CA LEU A 96 -8.08 -10.84 11.21
C LEU A 96 -8.31 -11.25 9.75
N LEU A 97 -7.60 -10.61 8.79
CA LEU A 97 -7.74 -10.92 7.37
C LEU A 97 -7.42 -12.39 7.06
N THR A 98 -6.41 -12.96 7.69
CA THR A 98 -6.06 -14.37 7.50
C THR A 98 -7.19 -15.29 7.95
N ARG A 99 -7.76 -15.09 9.15
CA ARG A 99 -8.87 -15.88 9.68
C ARG A 99 -10.16 -15.68 8.88
N PHE A 100 -10.43 -14.43 8.52
CA PHE A 100 -11.61 -14.07 7.72
C PHE A 100 -11.56 -14.72 6.33
N ASN A 101 -10.44 -14.61 5.63
CA ASN A 101 -10.27 -15.22 4.32
C ASN A 101 -10.44 -16.75 4.37
N ALA A 102 -9.85 -17.40 5.37
CA ALA A 102 -10.03 -18.84 5.56
C ALA A 102 -11.51 -19.21 5.76
N PHE A 103 -12.24 -18.47 6.58
CA PHE A 103 -13.68 -18.66 6.77
C PHE A 103 -14.48 -18.43 5.49
N ARG A 104 -14.23 -17.32 4.78
CA ARG A 104 -14.89 -17.01 3.49
C ARG A 104 -14.66 -18.12 2.47
N ASP A 105 -13.43 -18.57 2.32
CA ASP A 105 -13.04 -19.56 1.32
C ASP A 105 -13.67 -20.93 1.65
N GLU A 106 -13.79 -21.28 2.92
CA GLU A 106 -14.55 -22.46 3.38
C GLU A 106 -16.03 -22.34 3.01
N CYS A 107 -16.68 -21.22 3.34
CA CYS A 107 -18.08 -20.97 3.01
C CYS A 107 -18.34 -20.99 1.50
N ASN A 108 -17.46 -20.37 0.73
CA ASN A 108 -17.59 -20.32 -0.72
C ASN A 108 -17.31 -21.66 -1.41
N ASN A 109 -16.55 -22.55 -0.79
CA ASN A 109 -16.25 -23.91 -1.30
C ASN A 109 -15.87 -23.92 -2.79
N GLY A 110 -14.90 -23.06 -3.16
CA GLY A 110 -14.41 -22.92 -4.54
C GLY A 110 -15.32 -22.10 -5.46
N TRP A 111 -16.41 -21.50 -4.93
CA TRP A 111 -17.19 -20.52 -5.71
C TRP A 111 -16.42 -19.21 -5.89
N GLU A 112 -16.45 -18.70 -7.11
CA GLU A 112 -15.95 -17.38 -7.47
C GLU A 112 -17.07 -16.51 -8.04
N PRO A 113 -17.04 -15.17 -7.81
CA PRO A 113 -18.05 -14.27 -8.35
C PRO A 113 -17.97 -14.18 -9.86
N ASP A 114 -19.03 -14.60 -10.56
CA ASP A 114 -19.17 -14.45 -12.00
C ASP A 114 -19.84 -13.10 -12.33
N TRP A 115 -19.11 -12.22 -12.99
CA TRP A 115 -19.56 -10.87 -13.36
C TRP A 115 -20.23 -10.79 -14.71
N SER A 116 -20.33 -11.90 -15.43
CA SER A 116 -21.03 -11.99 -16.72
C SER A 116 -22.55 -12.20 -16.56
N ASN A 117 -23.01 -12.47 -15.35
CA ASN A 117 -24.41 -12.73 -15.04
C ASN A 117 -24.92 -11.90 -13.86
N ASN A 118 -26.26 -11.87 -13.68
CA ASN A 118 -26.95 -11.14 -12.61
C ASN A 118 -27.09 -11.95 -11.31
N GLY A 119 -26.31 -13.04 -11.13
CA GLY A 119 -26.30 -13.79 -9.87
C GLY A 119 -25.88 -12.91 -8.69
N GLU A 120 -26.56 -13.09 -7.56
CA GLU A 120 -26.25 -12.34 -6.34
C GLU A 120 -24.85 -12.69 -5.84
N LYS A 121 -24.12 -11.66 -5.42
CA LYS A 121 -22.85 -11.72 -4.71
C LYS A 121 -23.03 -10.89 -3.45
N TRP A 122 -22.62 -11.43 -2.31
CA TRP A 122 -22.83 -10.78 -1.02
C TRP A 122 -21.52 -10.26 -0.46
N GLU A 123 -21.53 -9.04 0.05
CA GLU A 123 -20.38 -8.36 0.65
C GLU A 123 -20.73 -7.80 2.02
N ILE A 124 -19.71 -7.50 2.82
CA ILE A 124 -19.87 -6.78 4.06
C ILE A 124 -19.67 -5.30 3.78
N ASP A 125 -20.65 -4.50 4.14
CA ASP A 125 -20.62 -3.05 4.06
C ASP A 125 -20.88 -2.43 5.45
N TYR A 126 -20.49 -1.18 5.63
CA TYR A 126 -20.70 -0.44 6.87
C TYR A 126 -21.58 0.78 6.62
N LYS A 127 -22.66 0.87 7.40
CA LYS A 127 -23.51 2.04 7.46
C LYS A 127 -23.52 2.61 8.87
N GLU A 128 -23.37 3.91 9.00
CA GLU A 128 -23.26 4.59 10.29
C GLU A 128 -24.45 4.28 11.23
N GLU A 129 -25.67 4.23 10.70
CA GLU A 129 -26.88 3.98 11.48
C GLU A 129 -27.15 2.49 11.79
N GLU A 130 -26.71 1.57 10.90
CA GLU A 130 -27.02 0.14 10.98
C GLU A 130 -25.80 -0.71 11.43
N GLY A 131 -24.58 -0.15 11.37
CA GLY A 131 -23.34 -0.87 11.56
C GLY A 131 -22.95 -1.73 10.35
N LEU A 132 -22.36 -2.89 10.61
CA LEU A 132 -22.01 -3.83 9.55
C LEU A 132 -23.24 -4.56 9.04
N ILE A 133 -23.41 -4.58 7.73
CA ILE A 133 -24.54 -5.21 7.04
C ILE A 133 -24.07 -6.15 5.93
N ALA A 134 -24.91 -7.15 5.64
CA ALA A 134 -24.75 -7.96 4.44
C ALA A 134 -25.48 -7.28 3.27
N LEU A 135 -24.70 -6.75 2.33
CA LEU A 135 -25.18 -6.09 1.12
C LEU A 135 -25.03 -7.02 -0.09
N TRP A 136 -25.99 -7.00 -1.00
CA TRP A 136 -25.89 -7.75 -2.25
C TRP A 136 -25.53 -6.85 -3.43
N THR A 137 -24.77 -7.41 -4.37
CA THR A 137 -24.46 -6.79 -5.66
C THR A 137 -24.57 -7.82 -6.77
N SER A 138 -24.79 -7.38 -7.99
CA SER A 138 -24.85 -8.28 -9.15
C SER A 138 -23.81 -7.94 -10.22
N LEU A 139 -23.79 -6.71 -10.70
CA LEU A 139 -22.97 -6.29 -11.84
C LEU A 139 -21.82 -5.35 -11.46
N VAL A 140 -21.82 -4.82 -10.24
CA VAL A 140 -20.77 -3.89 -9.79
C VAL A 140 -19.68 -4.64 -9.06
N LYS A 141 -18.46 -4.61 -9.60
CA LYS A 141 -17.26 -5.15 -8.96
C LYS A 141 -16.58 -4.05 -8.16
N SER A 142 -16.60 -4.16 -6.83
CA SER A 142 -15.93 -3.24 -5.92
C SER A 142 -14.56 -3.79 -5.49
N PHE A 143 -13.64 -2.91 -5.10
CA PHE A 143 -12.37 -3.30 -4.49
C PHE A 143 -12.58 -3.51 -2.99
N LEU A 144 -12.91 -4.74 -2.60
CA LEU A 144 -13.29 -5.08 -1.23
C LEU A 144 -12.16 -5.73 -0.46
N THR A 145 -11.92 -5.26 0.75
CA THR A 145 -10.95 -5.85 1.68
C THR A 145 -11.33 -7.29 2.06
N PHE A 146 -12.63 -7.57 2.22
CA PHE A 146 -13.16 -8.84 2.69
C PHE A 146 -13.67 -9.76 1.58
N GLY A 147 -13.74 -9.26 0.34
CA GLY A 147 -14.21 -10.00 -0.82
C GLY A 147 -15.70 -10.33 -0.78
N TYR A 148 -16.11 -11.37 -1.53
CA TYR A 148 -17.51 -11.72 -1.74
C TYR A 148 -17.84 -13.11 -1.21
N PHE A 149 -19.09 -13.25 -0.74
CA PHE A 149 -19.71 -14.52 -0.38
C PHE A 149 -20.74 -14.93 -1.44
N LYS A 150 -20.93 -16.24 -1.55
CA LYS A 150 -21.94 -16.83 -2.43
C LYS A 150 -23.36 -16.54 -1.96
N ASN A 151 -23.59 -16.48 -0.67
CA ASN A 151 -24.93 -16.34 -0.08
C ASN A 151 -24.95 -15.39 1.13
N LYS A 152 -26.14 -14.91 1.47
CA LYS A 152 -26.41 -13.95 2.53
C LYS A 152 -26.11 -14.50 3.92
N GLU A 153 -26.44 -15.76 4.14
CA GLU A 153 -26.34 -16.43 5.44
C GLU A 153 -24.91 -16.51 5.91
N ASP A 154 -23.98 -16.87 5.01
CA ASP A 154 -22.55 -16.93 5.32
C ASP A 154 -21.96 -15.53 5.54
N THR A 155 -22.44 -14.51 4.80
CA THR A 155 -22.06 -13.13 5.03
C THR A 155 -22.49 -12.65 6.43
N LYS A 156 -23.73 -12.98 6.86
CA LYS A 156 -24.20 -12.66 8.20
C LYS A 156 -23.39 -13.39 9.28
N ARG A 157 -23.09 -14.67 9.07
CA ARG A 157 -22.20 -15.41 9.97
C ARG A 157 -20.81 -14.79 10.10
N ALA A 158 -20.26 -14.30 9.00
CA ALA A 158 -18.99 -13.57 9.03
C ALA A 158 -19.09 -12.30 9.88
N ILE A 159 -20.20 -11.54 9.77
CA ILE A 159 -20.45 -10.35 10.61
C ILE A 159 -20.58 -10.77 12.09
N GLU A 160 -21.29 -11.84 12.40
CA GLU A 160 -21.42 -12.33 13.77
C GLU A 160 -20.09 -12.75 14.39
N LEU A 161 -19.22 -13.40 13.61
CA LEU A 161 -17.93 -13.92 14.08
C LEU A 161 -16.82 -12.87 14.18
N PHE A 162 -16.78 -11.94 13.23
CA PHE A 162 -15.67 -11.01 13.05
C PHE A 162 -16.06 -9.54 13.19
N GLY A 163 -17.33 -9.23 13.33
CA GLY A 163 -17.85 -7.85 13.22
C GLY A 163 -17.25 -6.89 14.22
N ASP A 164 -17.06 -7.30 15.48
CA ASP A 164 -16.46 -6.44 16.49
C ASP A 164 -14.99 -6.11 16.15
N GLU A 165 -14.22 -7.10 15.69
CA GLU A 165 -12.83 -6.87 15.26
C GLU A 165 -12.76 -6.03 13.97
N ILE A 166 -13.69 -6.21 13.03
CA ILE A 166 -13.78 -5.38 11.81
C ILE A 166 -14.03 -3.93 12.19
N LYS A 167 -14.97 -3.66 13.09
CA LYS A 167 -15.24 -2.30 13.57
C LYS A 167 -14.02 -1.69 14.25
N GLU A 168 -13.44 -2.40 15.23
CA GLU A 168 -12.24 -1.92 15.95
C GLU A 168 -11.09 -1.58 15.00
N LEU A 169 -10.84 -2.42 13.98
CA LEU A 169 -9.61 -2.35 13.19
C LEU A 169 -9.73 -1.60 11.87
N PHE A 170 -10.95 -1.46 11.31
CA PHE A 170 -11.17 -0.89 9.98
C PHE A 170 -12.16 0.27 9.94
N VAL A 171 -12.97 0.45 10.99
CA VAL A 171 -13.94 1.56 11.08
C VAL A 171 -13.51 2.59 12.11
N GLU A 172 -13.12 2.16 13.32
CA GLU A 172 -12.80 3.03 14.45
C GLU A 172 -11.29 3.21 14.66
N GLY A 173 -10.48 2.37 14.01
CA GLY A 173 -9.02 2.24 14.22
C GLY A 173 -8.17 3.23 13.43
N GLU A 174 -8.57 4.51 13.33
CA GLU A 174 -7.72 5.61 12.83
C GLU A 174 -6.90 6.28 13.93
#